data_7593a2242ef0301ded02db06d4034fe9
#
_entry.id   7593a2242ef0301ded02db06d4034fe9
#
_cell.length_a   1.000
_cell.length_b   1.000
_cell.length_c   1.000
_cell.angle_alpha   90.00
_cell.angle_beta   90.00
_cell.angle_gamma   90.00
#
_symmetry.space_group_name_H-M   'P 1'
#
loop_
_entity.id
_entity.type
_entity.pdbx_description
1 polymer ?
#
loop_
_entity_poly.entity_id
_entity_poly.type
_entity_poly.pdbx_seq_one_letter_code
_entity_poly.pdbx_strand_id
1 'polypeptide(L)'
;MCVALFSCCKPKQDNSASGGAGTEPEIPVEQPWHDMTDKFERISDDELLTLVQKHAFGYFYDYAHPVSGLARERLGSGDTVTSGGSGFGIGAIPVAVERGFISREEGYSHLRKIVDFLSAESTERFHGAWPHWLNGSTGKAIAFSPKDNGADLVETAFLVQGLLISRAYFMKDASDAEKKLCDDIEKLYEEVEWSWFERNDALYWHWSQDYGWEMNMKITG
;
A
#
# COMPACT_ATOMS: atom_id res chain seq x y z
N MET A 1 -13.93 10.57 14.34
CA MET A 1 -14.85 10.67 13.20
C MET A 1 -14.34 11.85 12.35
N CYS A 2 -13.38 11.58 11.45
CA CYS A 2 -12.85 12.57 10.52
C CYS A 2 -12.93 11.94 9.12
N VAL A 3 -13.90 12.42 8.34
CA VAL A 3 -14.01 12.14 6.91
C VAL A 3 -13.17 13.20 6.20
N ALA A 4 -11.99 12.83 5.73
CA ALA A 4 -11.19 13.71 4.88
C ALA A 4 -11.72 13.62 3.45
N LEU A 5 -12.34 14.70 2.99
CA LEU A 5 -12.74 14.94 1.60
C LEU A 5 -11.49 15.16 0.75
N PHE A 6 -11.13 14.21 -0.09
CA PHE A 6 -10.10 14.39 -1.12
C PHE A 6 -10.65 15.29 -2.23
N SER A 7 -10.11 16.49 -2.29
CA SER A 7 -10.34 17.42 -3.41
C SER A 7 -9.52 16.99 -4.61
N CYS A 8 -10.20 16.66 -5.69
CA CYS A 8 -9.63 16.19 -6.95
C CYS A 8 -8.99 17.37 -7.70
N CYS A 9 -7.66 17.50 -7.69
CA CYS A 9 -6.93 18.35 -8.62
C CYS A 9 -6.66 17.58 -9.92
N LYS A 10 -7.24 18.04 -11.03
CA LYS A 10 -6.94 17.51 -12.38
C LYS A 10 -5.58 18.05 -12.85
N PRO A 11 -4.61 17.21 -13.27
CA PRO A 11 -3.44 17.66 -13.99
C PRO A 11 -3.78 17.99 -15.45
N LYS A 12 -3.14 19.01 -15.99
CA LYS A 12 -3.18 19.34 -17.43
C LYS A 12 -2.43 18.26 -18.20
N GLN A 13 -3.08 17.73 -19.24
CA GLN A 13 -2.44 16.85 -20.23
C GLN A 13 -1.55 17.70 -21.15
N ASP A 14 -0.24 17.42 -21.13
CA ASP A 14 0.65 17.73 -22.26
C ASP A 14 0.84 16.45 -23.09
N ASN A 15 0.32 16.49 -24.31
CA ASN A 15 0.48 15.45 -25.33
C ASN A 15 1.86 15.59 -25.99
N SER A 16 2.79 14.65 -25.72
CA SER A 16 3.75 14.19 -26.73
C SER A 16 4.64 13.06 -26.17
N ALA A 17 4.34 11.80 -26.54
CA ALA A 17 5.36 10.81 -26.88
C ALA A 17 4.67 9.50 -27.34
N SER A 18 4.88 9.15 -28.58
CA SER A 18 4.51 7.89 -29.21
C SER A 18 5.42 6.76 -28.72
N GLY A 19 4.85 5.67 -28.22
CA GLY A 19 5.58 4.44 -27.89
C GLY A 19 4.63 3.31 -27.56
N GLY A 20 4.60 2.30 -28.44
CA GLY A 20 4.10 0.93 -28.39
C GLY A 20 3.01 0.56 -27.38
N ALA A 21 1.77 0.48 -27.86
CA ALA A 21 0.65 -0.06 -27.11
C ALA A 21 0.77 -1.59 -26.98
N GLY A 22 1.18 -2.07 -25.82
CA GLY A 22 0.77 -3.37 -25.34
C GLY A 22 -0.68 -3.24 -24.89
N THR A 23 -1.59 -3.97 -25.50
CA THR A 23 -3.01 -4.02 -25.09
C THR A 23 -3.08 -4.60 -23.67
N GLU A 24 -3.35 -3.75 -22.67
CA GLU A 24 -3.82 -4.21 -21.37
C GLU A 24 -5.09 -5.06 -21.60
N PRO A 25 -5.28 -6.16 -20.85
CA PRO A 25 -6.53 -6.89 -20.91
C PRO A 25 -7.64 -5.93 -20.50
N GLU A 26 -8.58 -5.69 -21.40
CA GLU A 26 -9.82 -4.97 -21.10
C GLU A 26 -10.53 -5.75 -19.99
N ILE A 27 -10.51 -5.20 -18.76
CA ILE A 27 -11.35 -5.69 -17.69
C ILE A 27 -12.77 -5.33 -18.12
N PRO A 28 -13.69 -6.30 -18.28
CA PRO A 28 -15.07 -5.98 -18.60
C PRO A 28 -15.63 -5.15 -17.44
N VAL A 29 -15.78 -3.86 -17.65
CA VAL A 29 -16.55 -3.00 -16.77
C VAL A 29 -18.02 -3.29 -17.07
N GLU A 30 -18.49 -4.46 -16.67
CA GLU A 30 -19.90 -4.62 -16.44
C GLU A 30 -20.26 -3.68 -15.30
N GLN A 31 -20.99 -2.63 -15.63
CA GLN A 31 -21.50 -1.67 -14.65
C GLN A 31 -22.83 -2.19 -14.12
N PRO A 32 -22.85 -2.95 -13.01
CA PRO A 32 -24.10 -3.49 -12.48
C PRO A 32 -24.82 -2.51 -11.53
N TRP A 33 -24.40 -1.24 -11.49
CA TRP A 33 -24.89 -0.29 -10.49
C TRP A 33 -26.35 0.13 -10.65
N HIS A 34 -26.95 -0.09 -11.84
CA HIS A 34 -28.31 0.35 -12.13
C HIS A 34 -29.40 -0.62 -11.68
N ASP A 35 -29.05 -1.85 -11.26
CA ASP A 35 -30.05 -2.87 -10.88
C ASP A 35 -29.86 -3.39 -9.44
N MET A 36 -29.13 -2.65 -8.61
CA MET A 36 -28.79 -3.10 -7.26
C MET A 36 -29.73 -2.58 -6.16
N THR A 37 -30.54 -1.56 -6.42
CA THR A 37 -31.46 -0.96 -5.42
C THR A 37 -32.38 -2.01 -4.82
N ASP A 38 -32.97 -2.87 -5.63
CA ASP A 38 -33.89 -3.92 -5.16
C ASP A 38 -33.19 -5.05 -4.40
N LYS A 39 -31.88 -5.21 -4.56
CA LYS A 39 -31.10 -6.24 -3.86
C LYS A 39 -30.66 -5.80 -2.47
N PHE A 40 -30.34 -4.52 -2.30
CA PHE A 40 -29.89 -3.99 -0.99
C PHE A 40 -31.03 -3.88 0.02
N GLU A 41 -32.28 -3.72 -0.43
CA GLU A 41 -33.44 -3.71 0.47
C GLU A 41 -33.77 -5.08 1.09
N ARG A 42 -33.11 -6.16 0.64
CA ARG A 42 -33.38 -7.56 1.06
C ARG A 42 -32.29 -8.22 1.85
N ILE A 43 -31.15 -7.56 2.02
CA ILE A 43 -30.04 -8.10 2.79
C ILE A 43 -29.99 -7.48 4.18
N SER A 44 -29.56 -8.26 5.17
CA SER A 44 -29.34 -7.76 6.53
C SER A 44 -28.13 -6.81 6.59
N ASP A 45 -28.05 -6.00 7.65
CA ASP A 45 -26.90 -5.12 7.89
C ASP A 45 -25.59 -5.91 7.94
N ASP A 46 -25.57 -7.11 8.52
CA ASP A 46 -24.39 -7.97 8.59
C ASP A 46 -23.97 -8.47 7.20
N GLU A 47 -24.92 -8.82 6.34
CA GLU A 47 -24.61 -9.21 4.96
C GLU A 47 -24.09 -8.03 4.16
N LEU A 48 -24.67 -6.84 4.33
CA LEU A 48 -24.20 -5.62 3.67
C LEU A 48 -22.79 -5.28 4.11
N LEU A 49 -22.51 -5.26 5.41
CA LEU A 49 -21.17 -5.00 5.96
C LEU A 49 -20.15 -6.04 5.47
N THR A 50 -20.54 -7.30 5.37
CA THR A 50 -19.68 -8.37 4.83
C THR A 50 -19.34 -8.13 3.37
N LEU A 51 -20.33 -7.73 2.54
CA LEU A 51 -20.10 -7.39 1.14
C LEU A 51 -19.16 -6.20 0.99
N VAL A 52 -19.39 -5.12 1.76
CA VAL A 52 -18.52 -3.93 1.74
C VAL A 52 -17.09 -4.28 2.11
N GLN A 53 -16.89 -5.05 3.19
CA GLN A 53 -15.55 -5.48 3.61
C GLN A 53 -14.86 -6.33 2.54
N LYS A 54 -15.57 -7.29 1.95
CA LYS A 54 -15.02 -8.17 0.92
C LYS A 54 -14.61 -7.39 -0.33
N HIS A 55 -15.47 -6.48 -0.80
CA HIS A 55 -15.16 -5.65 -1.96
C HIS A 55 -14.02 -4.66 -1.69
N ALA A 56 -14.00 -4.05 -0.50
CA ALA A 56 -12.89 -3.17 -0.10
C ALA A 56 -11.56 -3.95 -0.02
N PHE A 57 -11.57 -5.16 0.54
CA PHE A 57 -10.40 -6.02 0.57
C PHE A 57 -9.94 -6.44 -0.83
N GLY A 58 -10.87 -6.73 -1.75
CA GLY A 58 -10.57 -7.07 -3.14
C GLY A 58 -9.70 -6.03 -3.84
N TYR A 59 -9.86 -4.74 -3.52
CA TYR A 59 -8.97 -3.70 -4.05
C TYR A 59 -7.50 -3.95 -3.69
N PHE A 60 -7.22 -4.35 -2.48
CA PHE A 60 -5.86 -4.59 -1.99
C PHE A 60 -5.32 -5.98 -2.33
N TYR A 61 -6.18 -6.95 -2.64
CA TYR A 61 -5.81 -8.34 -2.86
C TYR A 61 -5.91 -8.73 -4.35
N ASP A 62 -7.10 -8.58 -4.94
CA ASP A 62 -7.35 -8.99 -6.33
C ASP A 62 -6.67 -8.04 -7.34
N TYR A 63 -6.63 -6.74 -7.02
CA TYR A 63 -5.99 -5.70 -7.84
C TYR A 63 -4.58 -5.32 -7.38
N ALA A 64 -4.02 -6.05 -6.42
CA ALA A 64 -2.63 -5.88 -6.02
C ALA A 64 -1.70 -5.97 -7.23
N HIS A 65 -0.57 -5.27 -7.15
CA HIS A 65 0.43 -5.34 -8.21
C HIS A 65 1.00 -6.78 -8.30
N PRO A 66 1.03 -7.42 -9.48
CA PRO A 66 1.31 -8.85 -9.61
C PRO A 66 2.72 -9.25 -9.19
N VAL A 67 3.71 -8.36 -9.33
CA VAL A 67 5.11 -8.61 -8.92
C VAL A 67 5.31 -8.32 -7.45
N SER A 68 4.98 -7.11 -6.99
CA SER A 68 5.25 -6.68 -5.60
C SER A 68 4.21 -7.14 -4.58
N GLY A 69 2.97 -7.40 -4.99
CA GLY A 69 1.85 -7.61 -4.08
C GLY A 69 1.34 -6.33 -3.39
N LEU A 70 1.98 -5.17 -3.63
CA LEU A 70 1.60 -3.89 -3.06
C LEU A 70 0.31 -3.35 -3.69
N ALA A 71 -0.39 -2.50 -2.94
CA ALA A 71 -1.57 -1.81 -3.44
C ALA A 71 -1.20 -0.83 -4.55
N ARG A 72 -1.92 -0.87 -5.66
CA ARG A 72 -1.81 0.15 -6.71
C ARG A 72 -2.27 1.49 -6.16
N GLU A 73 -1.75 2.58 -6.71
CA GLU A 73 -2.17 3.93 -6.33
C GLU A 73 -3.67 4.14 -6.62
N ARG A 74 -4.15 3.61 -7.75
CA ARG A 74 -5.57 3.51 -8.15
C ARG A 74 -5.75 2.45 -9.24
N LEU A 75 -6.99 2.15 -9.58
CA LEU A 75 -7.29 1.35 -10.77
C LEU A 75 -6.72 2.06 -12.01
N GLY A 76 -5.96 1.33 -12.83
CA GLY A 76 -5.32 1.86 -14.04
C GLY A 76 -4.05 2.68 -13.80
N SER A 77 -3.45 2.68 -12.60
CA SER A 77 -2.16 3.35 -12.35
C SER A 77 -0.93 2.59 -12.88
N GLY A 78 -1.14 1.50 -13.61
CA GLY A 78 -0.05 0.69 -14.16
C GLY A 78 0.85 0.15 -13.05
N ASP A 79 2.15 0.40 -13.14
CA ASP A 79 3.13 -0.06 -12.14
C ASP A 79 3.23 0.83 -10.90
N THR A 80 2.49 1.95 -10.84
CA THR A 80 2.55 2.82 -9.66
C THR A 80 1.83 2.18 -8.46
N VAL A 81 2.58 1.89 -7.42
CA VAL A 81 2.08 1.39 -6.12
C VAL A 81 2.38 2.41 -5.03
N THR A 82 1.59 2.39 -3.96
CA THR A 82 1.73 3.30 -2.83
C THR A 82 2.16 2.56 -1.57
N SER A 83 3.09 3.13 -0.81
CA SER A 83 3.58 2.51 0.42
C SER A 83 2.54 2.55 1.54
N GLY A 84 1.98 3.69 1.87
CA GLY A 84 0.99 3.80 2.94
C GLY A 84 -0.33 3.10 2.63
N GLY A 85 -0.84 3.23 1.39
CA GLY A 85 -2.01 2.48 0.96
C GLY A 85 -1.82 0.97 1.04
N SER A 86 -0.61 0.48 0.73
CA SER A 86 -0.27 -0.93 0.94
C SER A 86 -0.30 -1.33 2.40
N GLY A 87 0.08 -0.44 3.32
CA GLY A 87 -0.02 -0.69 4.76
C GLY A 87 -1.46 -0.98 5.21
N PHE A 88 -2.44 -0.25 4.70
CA PHE A 88 -3.86 -0.56 4.96
C PHE A 88 -4.26 -1.92 4.41
N GLY A 89 -3.85 -2.25 3.18
CA GLY A 89 -4.10 -3.56 2.57
C GLY A 89 -3.47 -4.71 3.34
N ILE A 90 -2.22 -4.55 3.78
CA ILE A 90 -1.50 -5.52 4.61
C ILE A 90 -2.23 -5.73 5.94
N GLY A 91 -2.64 -4.65 6.61
CA GLY A 91 -3.41 -4.73 7.87
C GLY A 91 -4.79 -5.37 7.70
N ALA A 92 -5.34 -5.38 6.49
CA ALA A 92 -6.61 -6.05 6.20
C ALA A 92 -6.46 -7.58 5.95
N ILE A 93 -5.24 -8.10 5.69
CA ILE A 93 -5.01 -9.54 5.48
C ILE A 93 -5.49 -10.39 6.67
N PRO A 94 -5.11 -10.10 7.94
CA PRO A 94 -5.62 -10.83 9.10
C PRO A 94 -7.15 -10.84 9.18
N VAL A 95 -7.78 -9.70 8.90
CA VAL A 95 -9.24 -9.59 8.90
C VAL A 95 -9.86 -10.50 7.84
N ALA A 96 -9.28 -10.52 6.63
CA ALA A 96 -9.76 -11.35 5.54
C ALA A 96 -9.63 -12.85 5.85
N VAL A 97 -8.55 -13.27 6.52
CA VAL A 97 -8.39 -14.65 7.00
C VAL A 97 -9.44 -15.00 8.05
N GLU A 98 -9.61 -14.17 9.09
CA GLU A 98 -10.60 -14.40 10.16
C GLU A 98 -12.05 -14.38 9.64
N ARG A 99 -12.32 -13.61 8.60
CA ARG A 99 -13.64 -13.55 7.94
C ARG A 99 -13.83 -14.68 6.91
N GLY A 100 -12.80 -15.50 6.65
CA GLY A 100 -12.87 -16.56 5.65
C GLY A 100 -12.95 -16.06 4.20
N PHE A 101 -12.50 -14.84 3.91
CA PHE A 101 -12.41 -14.33 2.54
C PHE A 101 -11.25 -14.98 1.80
N ILE A 102 -10.16 -15.27 2.50
CA ILE A 102 -9.00 -16.03 2.05
C ILE A 102 -8.59 -17.01 3.14
N SER A 103 -7.84 -18.04 2.79
CA SER A 103 -7.20 -18.93 3.74
C SER A 103 -5.97 -18.28 4.42
N ARG A 104 -5.53 -18.83 5.55
CA ARG A 104 -4.29 -18.39 6.20
C ARG A 104 -3.06 -18.57 5.30
N GLU A 105 -3.02 -19.64 4.52
CA GLU A 105 -1.94 -19.91 3.57
C GLU A 105 -1.90 -18.89 2.43
N GLU A 106 -3.05 -18.51 1.89
CA GLU A 106 -3.14 -17.43 0.89
C GLU A 106 -2.69 -16.09 1.47
N GLY A 107 -3.13 -15.76 2.70
CA GLY A 107 -2.70 -14.56 3.41
C GLY A 107 -1.18 -14.54 3.64
N TYR A 108 -0.61 -15.67 4.11
CA TYR A 108 0.83 -15.84 4.26
C TYR A 108 1.57 -15.62 2.93
N SER A 109 1.12 -16.27 1.87
CA SER A 109 1.78 -16.22 0.56
C SER A 109 1.76 -14.81 -0.02
N HIS A 110 0.65 -14.08 0.14
CA HIS A 110 0.55 -12.70 -0.30
C HIS A 110 1.46 -11.77 0.51
N LEU A 111 1.46 -11.90 1.83
CA LEU A 111 2.32 -11.13 2.72
C LEU A 111 3.82 -11.43 2.47
N ARG A 112 4.18 -12.70 2.24
CA ARG A 112 5.54 -13.10 1.91
C ARG A 112 6.04 -12.41 0.64
N LYS A 113 5.23 -12.39 -0.42
CA LYS A 113 5.52 -11.68 -1.67
C LYS A 113 5.82 -10.20 -1.41
N ILE A 114 5.00 -9.53 -0.61
CA ILE A 114 5.18 -8.12 -0.25
C ILE A 114 6.50 -7.92 0.51
N VAL A 115 6.76 -8.73 1.53
CA VAL A 115 7.97 -8.60 2.35
C VAL A 115 9.23 -8.89 1.55
N ASP A 116 9.20 -9.88 0.65
CA ASP A 116 10.31 -10.17 -0.25
C ASP A 116 10.62 -8.98 -1.18
N PHE A 117 9.58 -8.36 -1.73
CA PHE A 117 9.75 -7.18 -2.57
C PHE A 117 10.30 -5.99 -1.78
N LEU A 118 9.76 -5.72 -0.60
CA LEU A 118 10.20 -4.60 0.25
C LEU A 118 11.63 -4.78 0.78
N SER A 119 12.07 -6.02 0.96
CA SER A 119 13.42 -6.38 1.44
C SER A 119 14.47 -6.45 0.32
N ALA A 120 14.03 -6.44 -0.96
CA ALA A 120 14.94 -6.58 -2.08
C ALA A 120 15.86 -5.36 -2.20
N GLU A 121 17.14 -5.60 -2.54
CA GLU A 121 18.15 -4.53 -2.77
C GLU A 121 17.74 -3.57 -3.90
N SER A 122 16.90 -4.03 -4.83
CA SER A 122 16.36 -3.22 -5.93
C SER A 122 15.31 -2.21 -5.47
N THR A 123 14.66 -2.46 -4.32
CA THR A 123 13.63 -1.59 -3.78
C THR A 123 14.24 -0.42 -3.03
N GLU A 124 14.00 0.78 -3.52
CA GLU A 124 14.58 1.99 -2.98
C GLU A 124 13.99 2.35 -1.62
N ARG A 125 14.91 2.59 -0.69
CA ARG A 125 14.65 3.11 0.66
C ARG A 125 15.69 4.19 0.97
N PHE A 126 15.29 5.20 1.69
CA PHE A 126 16.14 6.31 2.08
C PHE A 126 16.11 6.42 3.60
N HIS A 127 17.24 6.16 4.25
CA HIS A 127 17.28 6.02 5.72
C HIS A 127 16.26 5.00 6.25
N GLY A 128 16.13 3.88 5.51
CA GLY A 128 15.20 2.81 5.80
C GLY A 128 13.73 3.10 5.46
N ALA A 129 13.34 4.36 5.22
CA ALA A 129 11.97 4.73 4.85
C ALA A 129 11.73 4.60 3.34
N TRP A 130 10.52 4.19 2.98
CA TRP A 130 10.08 4.05 1.59
C TRP A 130 9.56 5.38 1.03
N PRO A 131 9.64 5.60 -0.29
CA PRO A 131 9.01 6.72 -0.94
C PRO A 131 7.48 6.58 -0.93
N HIS A 132 6.78 7.70 -1.18
CA HIS A 132 5.32 7.71 -1.30
C HIS A 132 4.84 6.73 -2.36
N TRP A 133 5.43 6.80 -3.56
CA TRP A 133 5.17 5.88 -4.66
C TRP A 133 6.41 5.11 -5.06
N LEU A 134 6.19 3.84 -5.39
CA LEU A 134 7.17 2.93 -5.97
C LEU A 134 6.67 2.41 -7.32
N ASN A 135 7.61 2.07 -8.18
CA ASN A 135 7.33 1.20 -9.32
C ASN A 135 7.23 -0.25 -8.79
N GLY A 136 6.06 -0.84 -8.87
CA GLY A 136 5.78 -2.16 -8.32
C GLY A 136 6.51 -3.32 -9.00
N SER A 137 7.07 -3.10 -10.21
CA SER A 137 7.89 -4.08 -10.92
C SER A 137 9.37 -3.99 -10.57
N THR A 138 9.89 -2.78 -10.32
CA THR A 138 11.33 -2.54 -10.17
C THR A 138 11.77 -2.10 -8.78
N GLY A 139 10.84 -1.68 -7.93
CA GLY A 139 11.14 -1.12 -6.61
C GLY A 139 11.68 0.31 -6.63
N LYS A 140 11.73 0.97 -7.80
CA LYS A 140 12.25 2.33 -7.91
C LYS A 140 11.24 3.38 -7.46
N ALA A 141 11.72 4.45 -6.82
CA ALA A 141 10.89 5.58 -6.43
C ALA A 141 10.25 6.23 -7.66
N ILE A 142 8.97 6.55 -7.54
CA ILE A 142 8.24 7.38 -8.48
C ILE A 142 7.94 8.70 -7.76
N ALA A 143 8.40 9.82 -8.32
CA ALA A 143 8.19 11.12 -7.71
C ALA A 143 6.70 11.47 -7.63
N PHE A 144 6.20 11.73 -6.42
CA PHE A 144 4.84 12.22 -6.19
C PHE A 144 4.68 13.67 -6.69
N SER A 145 5.73 14.48 -6.53
CA SER A 145 5.83 15.85 -7.01
C SER A 145 7.29 16.18 -7.36
N PRO A 146 7.60 17.35 -7.95
CA PRO A 146 8.94 17.66 -8.44
C PRO A 146 10.11 17.49 -7.46
N LYS A 147 9.86 17.54 -6.15
CA LYS A 147 10.88 17.34 -5.11
C LYS A 147 10.60 16.14 -4.20
N ASP A 148 9.50 15.47 -4.43
CA ASP A 148 9.03 14.34 -3.64
C ASP A 148 9.39 13.03 -4.34
N ASN A 149 10.70 12.75 -4.35
CA ASN A 149 11.30 11.58 -4.96
C ASN A 149 12.17 10.78 -3.97
N GLY A 150 11.95 10.95 -2.70
CA GLY A 150 12.73 10.34 -1.63
C GLY A 150 11.88 9.64 -0.57
N ALA A 151 12.37 9.64 0.66
CA ALA A 151 11.68 9.05 1.79
C ALA A 151 10.38 9.80 2.11
N ASP A 152 9.32 9.05 2.38
CA ASP A 152 8.10 9.54 3.01
C ASP A 152 7.88 8.83 4.34
N LEU A 153 8.11 9.54 5.45
CA LEU A 153 8.03 8.95 6.79
C LEU A 153 6.59 8.61 7.20
N VAL A 154 5.61 9.39 6.74
CA VAL A 154 4.19 9.19 7.07
C VAL A 154 3.66 7.96 6.36
N GLU A 155 3.92 7.84 5.06
CA GLU A 155 3.55 6.67 4.27
C GLU A 155 4.29 5.41 4.78
N THR A 156 5.58 5.55 5.15
CA THR A 156 6.35 4.48 5.80
C THR A 156 5.71 4.05 7.13
N ALA A 157 5.23 4.99 7.94
CA ALA A 157 4.57 4.65 9.21
C ALA A 157 3.30 3.82 8.99
N PHE A 158 2.49 4.16 7.99
CA PHE A 158 1.30 3.35 7.63
C PHE A 158 1.69 1.97 7.10
N LEU A 159 2.72 1.88 6.25
CA LEU A 159 3.23 0.60 5.76
C LEU A 159 3.68 -0.30 6.89
N VAL A 160 4.53 0.23 7.78
CA VAL A 160 5.06 -0.48 8.95
C VAL A 160 3.92 -0.87 9.91
N GLN A 161 2.93 -0.01 10.13
CA GLN A 161 1.76 -0.34 10.95
C GLN A 161 1.04 -1.58 10.41
N GLY A 162 0.79 -1.65 9.11
CA GLY A 162 0.18 -2.82 8.48
C GLY A 162 1.03 -4.09 8.63
N LEU A 163 2.35 -3.97 8.43
CA LEU A 163 3.29 -5.07 8.62
C LEU A 163 3.29 -5.60 10.05
N LEU A 164 3.31 -4.72 11.06
CA LEU A 164 3.29 -5.10 12.48
C LEU A 164 1.95 -5.74 12.90
N ILE A 165 0.82 -5.27 12.37
CA ILE A 165 -0.50 -5.91 12.58
C ILE A 165 -0.47 -7.35 12.05
N SER A 166 -0.01 -7.53 10.82
CA SER A 166 0.07 -8.86 10.20
C SER A 166 1.10 -9.76 10.90
N ARG A 167 2.25 -9.22 11.33
CA ARG A 167 3.23 -9.94 12.14
C ARG A 167 2.61 -10.47 13.43
N ALA A 168 1.88 -9.63 14.16
CA ALA A 168 1.24 -10.03 15.40
C ALA A 168 0.22 -11.17 15.20
N TYR A 169 -0.48 -11.14 14.07
CA TYR A 169 -1.44 -12.19 13.70
C TYR A 169 -0.75 -13.51 13.34
N PHE A 170 0.23 -13.47 12.43
CA PHE A 170 0.91 -14.68 11.95
C PHE A 170 1.88 -15.29 12.96
N MET A 171 2.31 -14.54 13.98
CA MET A 171 3.12 -15.08 15.07
C MET A 171 2.31 -16.03 15.99
N LYS A 172 1.00 -15.88 16.02
CA LYS A 172 0.13 -16.78 16.82
C LYS A 172 0.07 -18.14 16.17
N ASP A 173 0.47 -19.18 16.92
CA ASP A 173 0.53 -20.58 16.48
C ASP A 173 1.37 -20.77 15.19
N ALA A 174 2.45 -20.00 15.07
CA ALA A 174 3.24 -19.86 13.86
C ALA A 174 4.01 -21.14 13.50
N SER A 175 3.93 -21.55 12.24
CA SER A 175 4.88 -22.45 11.60
C SER A 175 6.28 -21.81 11.52
N ASP A 176 7.32 -22.59 11.22
CA ASP A 176 8.68 -22.04 11.09
C ASP A 176 8.79 -21.05 9.91
N ALA A 177 8.02 -21.27 8.84
CA ALA A 177 7.96 -20.32 7.73
C ALA A 177 7.31 -18.99 8.13
N GLU A 178 6.23 -19.02 8.92
CA GLU A 178 5.58 -17.82 9.45
C GLU A 178 6.45 -17.10 10.47
N LYS A 179 7.19 -17.80 11.32
CA LYS A 179 8.18 -17.18 12.23
C LYS A 179 9.22 -16.42 11.44
N LYS A 180 9.79 -17.06 10.38
CA LYS A 180 10.75 -16.37 9.52
C LYS A 180 10.16 -15.13 8.86
N LEU A 181 8.92 -15.19 8.36
CA LEU A 181 8.22 -14.01 7.83
C LEU A 181 8.11 -12.91 8.88
N CYS A 182 7.76 -13.26 10.11
CA CYS A 182 7.64 -12.31 11.22
C CYS A 182 8.98 -11.67 11.59
N ASP A 183 10.08 -12.43 11.55
CA ASP A 183 11.44 -11.92 11.80
C ASP A 183 11.88 -10.97 10.67
N ASP A 184 11.57 -11.30 9.42
CA ASP A 184 11.86 -10.44 8.27
C ASP A 184 11.06 -9.12 8.34
N ILE A 185 9.80 -9.15 8.82
CA ILE A 185 9.01 -7.93 9.05
C ILE A 185 9.63 -7.08 10.16
N GLU A 186 10.04 -7.69 11.27
CA GLU A 186 10.69 -6.98 12.38
C GLU A 186 11.95 -6.25 11.91
N LYS A 187 12.78 -6.94 11.12
CA LYS A 187 13.96 -6.35 10.51
C LYS A 187 13.65 -5.14 9.64
N LEU A 188 12.61 -5.20 8.80
CA LEU A 188 12.18 -4.05 7.99
C LEU A 188 11.79 -2.85 8.85
N TYR A 189 11.12 -3.07 9.97
CA TYR A 189 10.77 -2.02 10.93
C TYR A 189 12.00 -1.43 11.62
N GLU A 190 12.93 -2.28 12.09
CA GLU A 190 14.14 -1.86 12.81
C GLU A 190 15.12 -1.09 11.91
N GLU A 191 15.13 -1.38 10.61
CA GLU A 191 15.98 -0.70 9.64
C GLU A 191 15.51 0.74 9.30
N VAL A 192 14.31 1.16 9.72
CA VAL A 192 13.88 2.55 9.55
C VAL A 192 14.57 3.45 10.58
N GLU A 193 15.35 4.40 10.10
CA GLU A 193 16.06 5.36 10.92
C GLU A 193 15.12 6.50 11.40
N TRP A 194 14.14 6.17 12.23
CA TRP A 194 13.10 7.12 12.67
C TRP A 194 13.68 8.43 13.22
N SER A 195 14.75 8.37 14.02
CA SER A 195 15.42 9.54 14.60
C SER A 195 16.13 10.42 13.56
N TRP A 196 16.47 9.89 12.39
CA TRP A 196 17.01 10.68 11.29
C TRP A 196 16.06 11.79 10.85
N PHE A 197 14.77 11.52 10.92
CA PHE A 197 13.73 12.45 10.51
C PHE A 197 13.37 13.49 11.57
N GLU A 198 14.00 13.43 12.76
CA GLU A 198 13.84 14.43 13.80
C GLU A 198 14.78 15.62 13.54
N ARG A 199 14.22 16.81 13.45
CA ARG A 199 14.94 18.08 13.28
C ARG A 199 14.21 19.20 13.99
N ASN A 200 14.93 20.03 14.75
CA ASN A 200 14.36 21.21 15.43
C ASN A 200 13.11 20.86 16.26
N ASP A 201 13.20 19.80 17.07
CA ASP A 201 12.16 19.30 17.95
C ASP A 201 10.86 18.90 17.22
N ALA A 202 10.94 18.47 15.97
CA ALA A 202 9.81 17.97 15.18
C ALA A 202 10.25 16.85 14.22
N LEU A 203 9.35 15.92 13.96
CA LEU A 203 9.52 14.96 12.87
C LEU A 203 9.23 15.64 11.54
N TYR A 204 10.04 15.31 10.54
CA TYR A 204 9.83 15.76 9.17
C TYR A 204 9.30 14.62 8.33
N TRP A 205 8.35 14.96 7.48
CA TRP A 205 7.65 14.02 6.62
C TRP A 205 8.56 13.45 5.54
N HIS A 206 9.36 14.31 4.87
CA HIS A 206 10.04 13.98 3.63
C HIS A 206 11.52 14.35 3.68
N TRP A 207 12.34 13.47 3.10
CA TRP A 207 13.73 13.74 2.77
C TRP A 207 14.06 13.16 1.39
N SER A 208 14.84 13.89 0.58
CA SER A 208 15.25 13.46 -0.75
C SER A 208 16.77 13.46 -0.87
N GLN A 209 17.32 12.47 -1.56
CA GLN A 209 18.75 12.43 -1.89
C GLN A 209 19.15 13.63 -2.78
N ASP A 210 18.27 14.07 -3.67
CA ASP A 210 18.53 15.17 -4.62
C ASP A 210 18.31 16.54 -4.01
N TYR A 211 17.32 16.69 -3.13
CA TYR A 211 16.85 17.98 -2.61
C TYR A 211 16.99 18.12 -1.09
N GLY A 212 17.47 17.09 -0.40
CA GLY A 212 17.58 17.09 1.06
C GLY A 212 16.23 17.39 1.73
N TRP A 213 16.23 18.38 2.58
CA TRP A 213 15.06 18.82 3.35
C TRP A 213 14.28 19.99 2.72
N GLU A 214 14.47 20.27 1.44
CA GLU A 214 13.92 21.49 0.81
C GLU A 214 12.39 21.57 0.86
N MET A 215 11.67 20.44 0.89
CA MET A 215 10.22 20.47 1.07
C MET A 215 9.79 20.99 2.44
N ASN A 216 10.66 20.90 3.44
CA ASN A 216 10.48 21.46 4.79
C ASN A 216 9.14 21.11 5.43
N MET A 217 8.64 19.88 5.19
CA MET A 217 7.34 19.43 5.67
C MET A 217 7.47 18.86 7.07
N LYS A 218 6.98 19.58 8.07
CA LYS A 218 6.88 19.11 9.45
C LYS A 218 5.61 18.30 9.65
N ILE A 219 5.71 17.22 10.43
CA ILE A 219 4.54 16.50 10.93
C ILE A 219 4.04 17.29 12.13
N THR A 220 2.87 17.88 11.99
CA THR A 220 2.19 18.62 13.07
C THR A 220 0.89 17.92 13.43
N GLY A 221 0.63 17.75 14.75
CA GLY A 221 -0.62 17.22 15.28
C GLY A 221 -1.75 18.26 15.28
#